data_1530a2d4546e269f484dc33dd85943c1
#
_entry.id   1530a2d4546e269f484dc33dd85943c1
#
_cell.length_a   1.000
_cell.length_b   1.000
_cell.length_c   1.000
_cell.angle_alpha   90.00
_cell.angle_beta   90.00
_cell.angle_gamma   90.00
#
_symmetry.space_group_name_H-M   'P 1'
#
loop_
_entity.id
_entity.type
_entity.pdbx_description
1 polymer ?
#
loop_
_entity_poly.entity_id
_entity_poly.type
_entity_poly.pdbx_seq_one_letter_code
_entity_poly.pdbx_strand_id
1 'polypeptide(L)'
;MASSAIPAADLKSFTDYLKGCKRVIALLGAGISASSGLPTFRGAGGIWRSYDATALATPEAFNANPDLVWQFYSYRRHMALKAQPNRAHYALAKLAKKNSKFITLTQNVDGLSQRAGHPSHQLHLLHGSLFTVKCTSFYCSYSREDDFTNPIVPALALPKGAADLDPSPEDSTGEQASRALAGALKGGEGEDAELDISDERVPLPALSPDVLPRCPECKEGLLRPGVVWFGESLPLRTLDYIDKWLSKDTVDLILVIGTSSQVYPAAGYVDKARARGARVAVVNMDRNDVGSSGLTSRDWFFQGDAGVIVPQILEPVIGKV
;
A
#
# COMPACT_ATOMS: atom_id res chain seq x y z
N MET A 1 -14.86 -18.73 2.54
CA MET A 1 -14.43 -18.14 1.26
C MET A 1 -13.86 -19.26 0.39
N ALA A 2 -14.47 -19.52 -0.76
CA ALA A 2 -13.96 -20.54 -1.67
C ALA A 2 -12.59 -20.10 -2.19
N SER A 3 -11.56 -20.91 -1.91
CA SER A 3 -10.25 -20.80 -2.58
C SER A 3 -10.52 -20.99 -4.08
N SER A 4 -10.44 -19.92 -4.88
CA SER A 4 -10.48 -20.08 -6.34
C SER A 4 -9.19 -20.80 -6.73
N ALA A 5 -9.32 -22.09 -7.03
CA ALA A 5 -8.18 -22.86 -7.50
C ALA A 5 -7.72 -22.27 -8.83
N ILE A 6 -6.43 -21.90 -8.91
CA ILE A 6 -5.83 -21.46 -10.17
C ILE A 6 -6.02 -22.57 -11.21
N PRO A 7 -6.55 -22.29 -12.42
CA PRO A 7 -6.65 -23.29 -13.47
C PRO A 7 -5.28 -23.94 -13.73
N ALA A 8 -5.20 -25.26 -13.71
CA ALA A 8 -3.94 -25.99 -13.82
C ALA A 8 -3.17 -25.66 -15.12
N ALA A 9 -3.90 -25.38 -16.20
CA ALA A 9 -3.29 -24.98 -17.49
C ALA A 9 -2.59 -23.62 -17.40
N ASP A 10 -3.23 -22.64 -16.74
CA ASP A 10 -2.68 -21.29 -16.55
C ASP A 10 -1.47 -21.33 -15.61
N LEU A 11 -1.57 -22.06 -14.51
CA LEU A 11 -0.45 -22.24 -13.58
C LEU A 11 0.75 -22.90 -14.27
N LYS A 12 0.50 -23.95 -15.07
CA LYS A 12 1.55 -24.64 -15.81
C LYS A 12 2.21 -23.71 -16.84
N SER A 13 1.41 -23.05 -17.68
CA SER A 13 1.92 -22.17 -18.73
C SER A 13 2.71 -20.98 -18.15
N PHE A 14 2.22 -20.40 -17.07
CA PHE A 14 2.91 -19.33 -16.35
C PHE A 14 4.21 -19.81 -15.73
N THR A 15 4.20 -20.97 -15.05
CA THR A 15 5.38 -21.57 -14.42
C THR A 15 6.48 -21.86 -15.44
N ASP A 16 6.11 -22.46 -16.58
CA ASP A 16 7.06 -22.78 -17.64
C ASP A 16 7.71 -21.50 -18.21
N TYR A 17 6.92 -20.43 -18.36
CA TYR A 17 7.42 -19.13 -18.78
C TYR A 17 8.32 -18.47 -17.74
N LEU A 18 7.86 -18.40 -16.48
CA LEU A 18 8.57 -17.76 -15.39
C LEU A 18 9.97 -18.31 -15.16
N LYS A 19 10.16 -19.63 -15.32
CA LYS A 19 11.48 -20.29 -15.20
C LYS A 19 12.51 -19.75 -16.19
N GLY A 20 12.07 -19.26 -17.35
CA GLY A 20 12.92 -18.65 -18.37
C GLY A 20 13.15 -17.15 -18.20
N CYS A 21 12.37 -16.49 -17.35
CA CYS A 21 12.44 -15.05 -17.18
C CYS A 21 13.70 -14.63 -16.42
N LYS A 22 14.43 -13.67 -16.98
CA LYS A 22 15.62 -13.06 -16.38
C LYS A 22 15.30 -11.70 -15.79
N ARG A 23 14.60 -10.85 -16.54
CA ARG A 23 14.26 -9.49 -16.16
C ARG A 23 12.76 -9.40 -15.85
N VAL A 24 12.44 -9.29 -14.58
CA VAL A 24 11.06 -9.26 -14.06
C VAL A 24 10.83 -7.97 -13.31
N ILE A 25 9.65 -7.39 -13.48
CA ILE A 25 9.21 -6.22 -12.72
C ILE A 25 7.88 -6.56 -12.03
N ALA A 26 7.65 -6.06 -10.83
CA ALA A 26 6.37 -6.13 -10.17
C ALA A 26 5.83 -4.72 -9.91
N LEU A 27 4.54 -4.51 -10.18
CA LEU A 27 3.79 -3.31 -9.79
C LEU A 27 2.77 -3.70 -8.73
N LEU A 28 2.92 -3.14 -7.53
CA LEU A 28 2.09 -3.47 -6.39
C LEU A 28 1.12 -2.33 -6.05
N GLY A 29 -0.12 -2.66 -5.76
CA GLY A 29 -1.12 -1.77 -5.18
C GLY A 29 -1.66 -2.27 -3.85
N ALA A 30 -2.63 -1.57 -3.26
CA ALA A 30 -3.12 -1.82 -1.92
C ALA A 30 -3.73 -3.22 -1.71
N GLY A 31 -4.18 -3.87 -2.77
CA GLY A 31 -4.75 -5.22 -2.72
C GLY A 31 -3.76 -6.29 -2.23
N ILE A 32 -2.44 -6.10 -2.37
CA ILE A 32 -1.46 -7.04 -1.79
C ILE A 32 -1.48 -6.99 -0.26
N SER A 33 -1.83 -5.84 0.33
CA SER A 33 -1.87 -5.64 1.77
C SER A 33 -3.23 -5.94 2.42
N ALA A 34 -4.24 -6.26 1.60
CA ALA A 34 -5.59 -6.61 2.09
C ALA A 34 -5.56 -7.83 3.02
N SER A 35 -4.82 -8.90 2.67
CA SER A 35 -4.63 -10.07 3.53
C SER A 35 -3.81 -9.78 4.79
N SER A 36 -3.20 -8.62 4.90
CA SER A 36 -2.55 -8.12 6.11
C SER A 36 -3.50 -7.29 6.97
N GLY A 37 -4.75 -7.13 6.52
CA GLY A 37 -5.78 -6.39 7.20
C GLY A 37 -5.78 -4.88 6.94
N LEU A 38 -5.03 -4.40 5.96
CA LEU A 38 -5.05 -2.98 5.63
C LEU A 38 -6.13 -2.67 4.59
N PRO A 39 -6.88 -1.56 4.77
CA PRO A 39 -7.92 -1.17 3.82
C PRO A 39 -7.32 -0.81 2.46
N THR A 40 -8.04 -1.16 1.41
CA THR A 40 -7.73 -0.71 0.05
C THR A 40 -8.38 0.67 -0.18
N PHE A 41 -7.86 1.44 -1.16
CA PHE A 41 -8.44 2.75 -1.53
C PHE A 41 -9.66 2.63 -2.46
N ARG A 42 -10.47 1.56 -2.29
CA ARG A 42 -11.64 1.28 -3.12
C ARG A 42 -12.84 0.85 -2.28
N GLY A 43 -14.04 1.17 -2.77
CA GLY A 43 -15.28 0.87 -2.06
C GLY A 43 -15.26 1.42 -0.64
N ALA A 44 -15.68 0.64 0.33
CA ALA A 44 -15.66 1.03 1.73
C ALA A 44 -14.24 1.37 2.25
N GLY A 45 -13.19 0.78 1.70
CA GLY A 45 -11.80 1.10 2.05
C GLY A 45 -11.28 2.44 1.50
N GLY A 46 -12.03 3.10 0.60
CA GLY A 46 -11.72 4.44 0.09
C GLY A 46 -12.31 5.57 0.93
N ILE A 47 -13.14 5.24 1.93
CA ILE A 47 -13.76 6.21 2.83
C ILE A 47 -13.12 6.04 4.21
N TRP A 48 -12.75 7.16 4.81
CA TRP A 48 -12.34 7.24 6.20
C TRP A 48 -13.30 8.18 6.92
N ARG A 49 -14.09 7.66 7.84
CA ARG A 49 -15.28 8.35 8.37
C ARG A 49 -16.22 8.72 7.21
N SER A 50 -16.66 9.98 7.13
CA SER A 50 -17.42 10.56 6.01
C SER A 50 -16.55 11.13 4.89
N TYR A 51 -15.22 11.07 5.00
CA TYR A 51 -14.30 11.68 4.05
C TYR A 51 -13.81 10.68 3.01
N ASP A 52 -13.75 11.10 1.76
CA ASP A 52 -12.98 10.39 0.75
C ASP A 52 -11.48 10.47 1.12
N ALA A 53 -10.84 9.32 1.28
CA ALA A 53 -9.43 9.24 1.64
C ALA A 53 -8.52 9.92 0.59
N THR A 54 -8.95 9.98 -0.68
CA THR A 54 -8.21 10.68 -1.74
C THR A 54 -8.30 12.19 -1.58
N ALA A 55 -9.43 12.71 -1.09
CA ALA A 55 -9.59 14.13 -0.80
C ALA A 55 -8.73 14.59 0.38
N LEU A 56 -8.54 13.73 1.40
CA LEU A 56 -7.64 14.01 2.52
C LEU A 56 -6.16 13.92 2.15
N ALA A 57 -5.84 13.15 1.12
CA ALA A 57 -4.47 12.95 0.65
C ALA A 57 -4.06 14.01 -0.39
N THR A 58 -4.22 15.28 -0.08
CA THR A 58 -3.88 16.43 -0.94
C THR A 58 -3.15 17.53 -0.16
N PRO A 59 -2.29 18.34 -0.82
CA PRO A 59 -1.70 19.52 -0.19
C PRO A 59 -2.76 20.53 0.29
N GLU A 60 -3.83 20.68 -0.45
CA GLU A 60 -4.94 21.60 -0.15
C GLU A 60 -5.64 21.21 1.15
N ALA A 61 -5.93 19.91 1.34
CA ALA A 61 -6.54 19.40 2.56
C ALA A 61 -5.64 19.66 3.78
N PHE A 62 -4.33 19.42 3.63
CA PHE A 62 -3.37 19.66 4.72
C PHE A 62 -3.25 21.15 5.06
N ASN A 63 -3.27 22.03 4.08
CA ASN A 63 -3.22 23.47 4.30
C ASN A 63 -4.49 24.00 4.97
N ALA A 64 -5.65 23.42 4.63
CA ALA A 64 -6.94 23.84 5.19
C ALA A 64 -7.15 23.26 6.62
N ASN A 65 -6.86 21.97 6.82
CA ASN A 65 -7.13 21.26 8.08
C ASN A 65 -5.98 20.29 8.41
N PRO A 66 -4.81 20.80 8.84
CA PRO A 66 -3.64 19.95 9.12
C PRO A 66 -3.88 18.94 10.26
N ASP A 67 -4.73 19.26 11.22
CA ASP A 67 -5.11 18.38 12.31
C ASP A 67 -5.92 17.17 11.84
N LEU A 68 -6.93 17.38 11.00
CA LEU A 68 -7.74 16.30 10.40
C LEU A 68 -6.86 15.37 9.56
N VAL A 69 -6.00 15.95 8.71
CA VAL A 69 -5.09 15.16 7.86
C VAL A 69 -4.08 14.39 8.71
N TRP A 70 -3.55 14.99 9.80
CA TRP A 70 -2.66 14.27 10.71
C TRP A 70 -3.37 13.16 11.47
N GLN A 71 -4.62 13.35 11.92
CA GLN A 71 -5.41 12.29 12.57
C GLN A 71 -5.62 11.11 11.59
N PHE A 72 -5.99 11.40 10.34
CA PHE A 72 -6.09 10.39 9.29
C PHE A 72 -4.77 9.63 9.08
N TYR A 73 -3.64 10.33 8.96
CA TYR A 73 -2.35 9.68 8.74
C TYR A 73 -1.80 9.01 9.99
N SER A 74 -2.07 9.52 11.19
CA SER A 74 -1.71 8.88 12.45
C SER A 74 -2.42 7.53 12.59
N TYR A 75 -3.71 7.48 12.30
CA TYR A 75 -4.49 6.24 12.25
C TYR A 75 -3.89 5.24 11.25
N ARG A 76 -3.59 5.68 10.04
CA ARG A 76 -2.97 4.81 9.01
C ARG A 76 -1.60 4.29 9.42
N ARG A 77 -0.77 5.15 10.05
CA ARG A 77 0.54 4.73 10.60
C ARG A 77 0.34 3.65 11.67
N HIS A 78 -0.57 3.87 12.59
CA HIS A 78 -0.90 2.92 13.65
C HIS A 78 -1.35 1.56 13.09
N MET A 79 -2.28 1.56 12.14
CA MET A 79 -2.77 0.34 11.49
C MET A 79 -1.63 -0.38 10.74
N ALA A 80 -0.80 0.36 10.00
CA ALA A 80 0.33 -0.21 9.27
C ALA A 80 1.38 -0.82 10.21
N LEU A 81 1.63 -0.24 11.37
CA LEU A 81 2.54 -0.80 12.39
C LEU A 81 2.00 -2.09 13.01
N LYS A 82 0.70 -2.17 13.26
CA LYS A 82 0.05 -3.38 13.79
C LYS A 82 -0.04 -4.51 12.75
N ALA A 83 -0.23 -4.16 11.47
CA ALA A 83 -0.31 -5.15 10.40
C ALA A 83 1.01 -5.92 10.23
N GLN A 84 0.92 -7.19 9.84
CA GLN A 84 2.09 -8.01 9.54
C GLN A 84 2.18 -8.28 8.03
N PRO A 85 3.40 -8.35 7.46
CA PRO A 85 3.55 -8.80 6.09
C PRO A 85 2.90 -10.17 5.89
N ASN A 86 2.17 -10.35 4.79
CA ASN A 86 1.58 -11.63 4.45
C ASN A 86 2.49 -12.43 3.49
N ARG A 87 2.09 -13.64 3.15
CA ARG A 87 2.86 -14.56 2.31
C ARG A 87 3.24 -13.99 0.94
N ALA A 88 2.43 -13.09 0.36
CA ALA A 88 2.79 -12.45 -0.91
C ALA A 88 4.00 -11.53 -0.77
N HIS A 89 4.08 -10.76 0.33
CA HIS A 89 5.25 -9.92 0.61
C HIS A 89 6.52 -10.74 0.76
N TYR A 90 6.46 -11.84 1.53
CA TYR A 90 7.61 -12.74 1.70
C TYR A 90 7.99 -13.45 0.40
N ALA A 91 7.02 -13.83 -0.45
CA ALA A 91 7.27 -14.45 -1.75
C ALA A 91 8.03 -13.50 -2.68
N LEU A 92 7.62 -12.24 -2.77
CA LEU A 92 8.29 -11.23 -3.57
C LEU A 92 9.69 -10.88 -3.02
N ALA A 93 9.83 -10.76 -1.71
CA ALA A 93 11.14 -10.58 -1.08
C ALA A 93 12.10 -11.75 -1.38
N LYS A 94 11.57 -12.98 -1.39
CA LYS A 94 12.34 -14.19 -1.73
C LYS A 94 12.72 -14.22 -3.22
N LEU A 95 11.80 -13.80 -4.10
CA LEU A 95 12.10 -13.65 -5.54
C LEU A 95 13.20 -12.62 -5.76
N ALA A 96 13.14 -11.47 -5.10
CA ALA A 96 14.15 -10.42 -5.19
C ALA A 96 15.54 -10.91 -4.77
N LYS A 97 15.62 -11.67 -3.67
CA LYS A 97 16.89 -12.27 -3.22
C LYS A 97 17.46 -13.31 -4.20
N LYS A 98 16.60 -14.00 -4.95
CA LYS A 98 17.02 -15.01 -5.94
C LYS A 98 17.33 -14.44 -7.32
N ASN A 99 16.72 -13.31 -7.69
CA ASN A 99 16.85 -12.69 -9.00
C ASN A 99 17.29 -11.25 -8.85
N SER A 100 18.58 -10.97 -9.06
CA SER A 100 19.16 -9.63 -9.00
C SER A 100 18.66 -8.68 -10.09
N LYS A 101 17.98 -9.20 -11.12
CA LYS A 101 17.35 -8.42 -12.19
C LYS A 101 15.83 -8.28 -12.01
N PHE A 102 15.30 -8.65 -10.84
CA PHE A 102 13.94 -8.38 -10.44
C PHE A 102 13.86 -7.03 -9.71
N ILE A 103 12.91 -6.18 -10.04
CA ILE A 103 12.59 -4.97 -9.30
C ILE A 103 11.10 -4.91 -8.96
N THR A 104 10.80 -4.30 -7.84
CA THR A 104 9.44 -4.08 -7.35
C THR A 104 9.14 -2.59 -7.29
N LEU A 105 8.08 -2.18 -7.97
CA LEU A 105 7.50 -0.84 -7.89
C LEU A 105 6.27 -0.93 -6.99
N THR A 106 6.28 -0.26 -5.85
CA THR A 106 5.12 -0.27 -4.96
C THR A 106 4.46 1.09 -4.87
N GLN A 107 3.15 1.10 -5.01
CA GLN A 107 2.29 2.24 -4.73
C GLN A 107 1.94 2.32 -3.23
N ASN A 108 2.21 1.25 -2.48
CA ASN A 108 1.88 1.17 -1.07
C ASN A 108 2.89 1.94 -0.23
N VAL A 109 2.37 2.55 0.82
CA VAL A 109 3.12 3.39 1.76
C VAL A 109 3.23 2.75 3.16
N ASP A 110 2.75 1.51 3.31
CA ASP A 110 2.54 0.80 4.58
C ASP A 110 3.81 0.16 5.18
N GLY A 111 4.92 0.11 4.44
CA GLY A 111 6.17 -0.48 4.91
C GLY A 111 6.20 -2.02 4.97
N LEU A 112 5.14 -2.72 4.54
CA LEU A 112 5.08 -4.19 4.67
C LEU A 112 6.11 -4.90 3.78
N SER A 113 6.39 -4.40 2.58
CA SER A 113 7.43 -4.97 1.72
C SER A 113 8.82 -4.88 2.35
N GLN A 114 9.16 -3.73 2.97
CA GLN A 114 10.42 -3.54 3.70
C GLN A 114 10.51 -4.51 4.89
N ARG A 115 9.43 -4.61 5.67
CA ARG A 115 9.34 -5.49 6.86
C ARG A 115 9.35 -6.98 6.49
N ALA A 116 8.95 -7.36 5.28
CA ALA A 116 9.14 -8.71 4.74
C ALA A 116 10.59 -9.02 4.35
N GLY A 117 11.50 -8.07 4.48
CA GLY A 117 12.91 -8.21 4.13
C GLY A 117 13.18 -8.18 2.63
N HIS A 118 12.36 -7.42 1.87
CA HIS A 118 12.64 -7.14 0.47
C HIS A 118 13.92 -6.29 0.36
N PRO A 119 14.89 -6.65 -0.50
CA PRO A 119 16.11 -5.85 -0.69
C PRO A 119 15.79 -4.42 -1.12
N SER A 120 16.32 -3.44 -0.40
CA SER A 120 16.01 -2.01 -0.61
C SER A 120 16.39 -1.51 -2.01
N HIS A 121 17.50 -2.00 -2.57
CA HIS A 121 17.97 -1.62 -3.92
C HIS A 121 17.10 -2.18 -5.06
N GLN A 122 16.17 -3.10 -4.76
CA GLN A 122 15.20 -3.68 -5.70
C GLN A 122 13.77 -3.23 -5.40
N LEU A 123 13.54 -2.41 -4.37
CA LEU A 123 12.23 -1.93 -3.94
C LEU A 123 12.12 -0.43 -4.16
N HIS A 124 11.20 0.00 -5.00
CA HIS A 124 11.01 1.39 -5.39
C HIS A 124 9.65 1.89 -4.91
N LEU A 125 9.68 2.81 -3.94
CA LEU A 125 8.49 3.41 -3.34
C LEU A 125 8.01 4.56 -4.23
N LEU A 126 6.96 4.34 -5.03
CA LEU A 126 6.44 5.34 -5.96
C LEU A 126 5.71 6.48 -5.24
N HIS A 127 5.02 6.17 -4.14
CA HIS A 127 4.22 7.14 -3.42
C HIS A 127 4.79 7.50 -2.03
N GLY A 128 6.08 7.26 -1.80
CA GLY A 128 6.74 7.55 -0.52
C GLY A 128 6.40 6.54 0.57
N SER A 129 6.38 6.98 1.83
CA SER A 129 6.17 6.11 3.00
C SER A 129 5.40 6.83 4.11
N LEU A 130 4.53 6.10 4.80
CA LEU A 130 3.89 6.54 6.05
C LEU A 130 4.94 6.82 7.16
N PHE A 131 6.09 6.17 7.07
CA PHE A 131 7.17 6.27 8.06
C PHE A 131 8.26 7.27 7.67
N THR A 132 7.95 8.15 6.73
CA THR A 132 8.73 9.35 6.42
C THR A 132 7.95 10.58 6.84
N VAL A 133 8.63 11.57 7.38
CA VAL A 133 8.07 12.91 7.65
C VAL A 133 8.93 13.97 6.99
N LYS A 134 8.31 15.04 6.52
CA LYS A 134 8.96 16.14 5.83
C LYS A 134 8.51 17.48 6.38
N CYS A 135 9.40 18.46 6.40
CA CYS A 135 9.03 19.83 6.70
C CYS A 135 8.18 20.46 5.59
N THR A 136 7.19 21.26 5.96
CA THR A 136 6.35 22.01 5.01
C THR A 136 6.91 23.38 4.66
N SER A 137 7.89 23.88 5.42
CA SER A 137 8.52 25.17 5.14
C SER A 137 9.30 25.13 3.84
N PHE A 138 9.07 26.11 2.95
CA PHE A 138 9.71 26.21 1.64
C PHE A 138 11.25 26.28 1.73
N TYR A 139 11.77 26.90 2.79
CA TYR A 139 13.22 27.09 2.99
C TYR A 139 13.87 25.97 3.81
N CYS A 140 13.15 24.91 4.14
CA CYS A 140 13.66 23.81 4.96
C CYS A 140 13.54 22.48 4.23
N SER A 141 14.67 21.80 4.05
CA SER A 141 14.73 20.49 3.39
C SER A 141 14.66 19.32 4.36
N TYR A 142 14.32 19.55 5.62
CA TYR A 142 14.25 18.49 6.62
C TYR A 142 13.33 17.36 6.19
N SER A 143 13.87 16.16 6.23
CA SER A 143 13.14 14.89 6.05
C SER A 143 13.74 13.85 6.99
N ARG A 144 12.88 13.08 7.64
CA ARG A 144 13.28 11.93 8.46
C ARG A 144 12.57 10.69 7.93
N GLU A 145 13.36 9.72 7.51
CA GLU A 145 12.91 8.40 7.08
C GLU A 145 12.88 7.44 8.26
N ASP A 146 12.18 6.32 8.11
CA ASP A 146 12.07 5.24 9.10
C ASP A 146 11.64 5.72 10.49
N ASP A 147 10.75 6.69 10.52
CA ASP A 147 10.13 7.18 11.74
C ASP A 147 8.96 6.29 12.16
N PHE A 148 9.24 5.30 12.98
CA PHE A 148 8.26 4.36 13.51
C PHE A 148 7.64 4.82 14.85
N THR A 149 7.90 6.06 15.29
CA THR A 149 7.31 6.62 16.52
C THR A 149 5.79 6.65 16.40
N ASN A 150 5.09 6.06 17.38
CA ASN A 150 3.63 5.99 17.39
C ASN A 150 3.08 6.10 18.82
N PRO A 151 2.26 7.12 19.10
CA PRO A 151 1.92 8.25 18.22
C PRO A 151 3.14 9.14 17.92
N ILE A 152 3.13 9.84 16.79
CA ILE A 152 4.25 10.72 16.39
C ILE A 152 4.40 11.94 17.32
N VAL A 153 3.28 12.40 17.89
CA VAL A 153 3.19 13.34 19.03
C VAL A 153 2.05 12.88 19.94
N PRO A 154 2.10 13.17 21.24
CA PRO A 154 1.09 12.71 22.20
C PRO A 154 -0.36 13.08 21.82
N ALA A 155 -0.58 14.26 21.24
CA ALA A 155 -1.90 14.75 20.84
C ALA A 155 -2.55 13.89 19.71
N LEU A 156 -1.75 13.10 18.97
CA LEU A 156 -2.21 12.20 17.91
C LEU A 156 -2.35 10.74 18.38
N ALA A 157 -2.32 10.50 19.70
CA ALA A 157 -2.64 9.19 20.25
C ALA A 157 -4.10 8.83 19.95
N LEU A 158 -4.37 7.55 19.68
CA LEU A 158 -5.74 7.08 19.57
C LEU A 158 -6.43 7.20 20.94
N PRO A 159 -7.69 7.68 20.98
CA PRO A 159 -8.45 7.74 22.22
C PRO A 159 -8.66 6.32 22.76
N LYS A 160 -8.72 6.20 24.08
CA LYS A 160 -9.00 4.97 24.80
C LYS A 160 -10.35 5.07 25.49
N GLY A 161 -11.02 3.95 25.64
CA GLY A 161 -12.27 3.87 26.37
C GLY A 161 -13.14 2.69 25.94
N ALA A 162 -14.16 2.38 26.75
CA ALA A 162 -15.22 1.49 26.31
C ALA A 162 -16.08 2.25 25.29
N ALA A 163 -16.13 1.78 24.08
CA ALA A 163 -17.06 2.30 23.09
C ALA A 163 -18.46 1.75 23.39
N ASP A 164 -19.26 2.49 24.15
CA ASP A 164 -20.72 2.34 24.15
C ASP A 164 -21.27 2.81 22.80
N LEU A 165 -20.94 2.04 21.77
CA LEU A 165 -21.46 2.28 20.43
C LEU A 165 -22.71 1.44 20.29
N ASP A 166 -23.87 2.09 20.25
CA ASP A 166 -25.13 1.45 19.90
C ASP A 166 -24.95 0.63 18.61
N PRO A 167 -25.43 -0.62 18.55
CA PRO A 167 -25.33 -1.42 17.34
C PRO A 167 -26.06 -0.69 16.21
N SER A 168 -25.33 -0.40 15.12
CA SER A 168 -25.94 0.22 13.94
C SER A 168 -26.85 -0.75 13.24
N PRO A 169 -28.02 -0.32 12.73
CA PRO A 169 -28.88 -1.15 11.92
C PRO A 169 -28.25 -1.35 10.52
N GLU A 170 -28.23 -2.58 10.11
CA GLU A 170 -28.08 -3.09 8.74
C GLU A 170 -26.71 -2.87 8.03
N ASP A 171 -25.93 -3.95 8.02
CA ASP A 171 -24.61 -4.02 7.48
C ASP A 171 -24.50 -4.69 6.12
N SER A 172 -23.82 -4.01 5.19
CA SER A 172 -23.38 -4.59 3.95
C SER A 172 -21.95 -5.20 4.08
N THR A 173 -21.69 -6.26 3.33
CA THR A 173 -20.60 -7.22 3.44
C THR A 173 -19.16 -6.70 3.36
N GLY A 174 -18.91 -5.44 2.98
CA GLY A 174 -17.56 -4.84 2.93
C GLY A 174 -17.08 -4.27 4.28
N GLU A 175 -18.02 -3.83 5.12
CA GLU A 175 -17.72 -3.36 6.48
C GLU A 175 -17.38 -4.49 7.45
N GLN A 176 -17.88 -5.71 7.21
CA GLN A 176 -17.59 -6.87 8.05
C GLN A 176 -16.11 -7.23 8.06
N ALA A 177 -15.39 -7.05 6.95
CA ALA A 177 -13.94 -7.29 6.90
C ALA A 177 -13.16 -6.21 7.66
N SER A 178 -13.54 -4.94 7.54
CA SER A 178 -12.96 -3.84 8.34
C SER A 178 -13.27 -3.99 9.82
N ARG A 179 -14.48 -4.42 10.18
CA ARG A 179 -14.87 -4.67 11.58
C ARG A 179 -14.23 -5.93 12.15
N ALA A 180 -14.08 -7.00 11.36
CA ALA A 180 -13.35 -8.18 11.80
C ALA A 180 -11.86 -7.86 12.08
N LEU A 181 -11.28 -6.95 11.30
CA LEU A 181 -9.93 -6.45 11.56
C LEU A 181 -9.90 -5.53 12.79
N ALA A 182 -10.81 -4.57 12.90
CA ALA A 182 -10.97 -3.74 14.09
C ALA A 182 -11.24 -4.61 15.32
N GLY A 183 -12.06 -5.68 15.20
CA GLY A 183 -12.29 -6.66 16.25
C GLY A 183 -11.06 -7.50 16.60
N ALA A 184 -10.27 -7.90 15.63
CA ALA A 184 -9.01 -8.63 15.85
C ALA A 184 -7.91 -7.71 16.44
N LEU A 185 -8.00 -6.40 16.20
CA LEU A 185 -7.15 -5.38 16.82
C LEU A 185 -7.64 -4.98 18.22
N LYS A 186 -8.88 -5.28 18.58
CA LYS A 186 -9.44 -5.19 19.95
C LYS A 186 -8.89 -6.31 20.84
N GLY A 187 -7.59 -6.36 21.00
CA GLY A 187 -6.94 -7.18 22.01
C GLY A 187 -7.10 -6.54 23.38
N GLY A 188 -8.31 -6.60 23.97
CA GLY A 188 -8.57 -6.14 25.32
C GLY A 188 -10.01 -5.64 25.49
N GLU A 189 -10.86 -6.44 26.10
CA GLU A 189 -12.10 -5.97 26.72
C GLU A 189 -11.69 -5.18 27.99
N GLY A 190 -11.83 -3.83 27.95
CA GLY A 190 -11.55 -2.99 29.11
C GLY A 190 -11.47 -1.50 28.78
N GLU A 191 -11.47 -0.67 29.82
CA GLU A 191 -11.36 0.80 29.76
C GLU A 191 -10.11 1.33 29.03
N ASP A 192 -9.11 0.46 28.74
CA ASP A 192 -7.85 0.76 28.07
C ASP A 192 -7.84 0.43 26.57
N ALA A 193 -8.95 -0.04 25.99
CA ALA A 193 -9.00 -0.38 24.56
C ALA A 193 -8.89 0.88 23.69
N GLU A 194 -8.03 0.83 22.67
CA GLU A 194 -7.92 1.90 21.67
C GLU A 194 -9.18 1.93 20.80
N LEU A 195 -9.78 3.11 20.65
CA LEU A 195 -10.98 3.30 19.85
C LEU A 195 -10.61 3.40 18.36
N ASP A 196 -11.45 2.84 17.52
CA ASP A 196 -11.31 2.95 16.07
C ASP A 196 -11.82 4.31 15.60
N ILE A 197 -10.92 5.26 15.40
CA ILE A 197 -11.25 6.60 14.91
C ILE A 197 -11.69 6.65 13.44
N SER A 198 -11.72 5.53 12.72
CA SER A 198 -12.37 5.48 11.41
C SER A 198 -13.89 5.39 11.52
N ASP A 199 -14.40 5.03 12.68
CA ASP A 199 -15.82 5.07 12.98
C ASP A 199 -16.26 6.53 13.29
N GLU A 200 -17.25 7.03 12.56
CA GLU A 200 -17.79 8.39 12.73
C GLU A 200 -18.36 8.67 14.12
N ARG A 201 -18.80 7.63 14.83
CA ARG A 201 -19.34 7.72 16.18
C ARG A 201 -18.29 8.03 17.24
N VAL A 202 -17.02 7.73 16.95
CA VAL A 202 -15.90 8.09 17.83
C VAL A 202 -15.58 9.57 17.65
N PRO A 203 -15.72 10.43 18.68
CA PRO A 203 -15.42 11.86 18.56
C PRO A 203 -13.94 12.09 18.19
N LEU A 204 -13.69 12.97 17.20
CA LEU A 204 -12.35 13.47 16.95
C LEU A 204 -12.19 14.84 17.61
N PRO A 205 -11.16 15.03 18.45
CA PRO A 205 -10.86 16.34 19.00
C PRO A 205 -10.33 17.28 17.91
N ALA A 206 -10.72 18.54 17.95
CA ALA A 206 -10.02 19.57 17.17
C ALA A 206 -8.66 19.84 17.82
N LEU A 207 -7.58 19.69 17.07
CA LEU A 207 -6.22 19.89 17.56
C LEU A 207 -5.68 21.26 17.13
N SER A 208 -5.14 22.01 18.08
CA SER A 208 -4.40 23.22 17.75
C SER A 208 -3.16 22.89 16.92
N PRO A 209 -2.79 23.71 15.91
CA PRO A 209 -1.54 23.54 15.17
C PRO A 209 -0.28 23.48 16.05
N ASP A 210 -0.33 24.01 17.27
CA ASP A 210 0.80 24.01 18.19
C ASP A 210 1.14 22.64 18.79
N VAL A 211 0.16 21.73 18.83
CA VAL A 211 0.37 20.37 19.33
C VAL A 211 0.69 19.37 18.19
N LEU A 212 0.63 19.81 16.93
CA LEU A 212 0.96 18.99 15.78
C LEU A 212 2.49 18.85 15.61
N PRO A 213 2.97 17.82 14.86
CA PRO A 213 4.39 17.62 14.67
C PRO A 213 5.07 18.81 14.00
N ARG A 214 6.06 19.41 14.66
CA ARG A 214 6.85 20.53 14.16
C ARG A 214 8.24 20.10 13.71
N CYS A 215 8.77 20.83 12.75
CA CYS A 215 10.13 20.59 12.26
C CYS A 215 11.16 20.87 13.36
N PRO A 216 12.03 19.91 13.70
CA PRO A 216 13.05 20.11 14.72
C PRO A 216 14.21 20.99 14.23
N GLU A 217 14.35 21.18 12.91
CA GLU A 217 15.42 21.98 12.31
C GLU A 217 15.05 23.47 12.25
N CYS A 218 14.03 23.84 11.47
CA CYS A 218 13.63 25.25 11.34
C CYS A 218 12.72 25.77 12.46
N LYS A 219 12.11 24.91 13.28
CA LYS A 219 11.17 25.22 14.36
C LYS A 219 9.86 25.90 13.95
N GLU A 220 9.74 26.32 12.70
CA GLU A 220 8.59 27.09 12.16
C GLU A 220 7.59 26.21 11.43
N GLY A 221 8.08 25.35 10.50
CA GLY A 221 7.23 24.51 9.67
C GLY A 221 6.61 23.35 10.43
N LEU A 222 5.36 23.02 10.10
CA LEU A 222 4.80 21.73 10.48
C LEU A 222 5.54 20.61 9.74
N LEU A 223 5.62 19.44 10.37
CA LEU A 223 5.94 18.22 9.63
C LEU A 223 4.66 17.70 8.96
N ARG A 224 4.82 17.09 7.80
CA ARG A 224 3.78 16.37 7.08
C ARG A 224 4.21 14.92 6.85
N PRO A 225 3.27 13.98 6.62
CA PRO A 225 3.61 12.64 6.15
C PRO A 225 4.40 12.68 4.84
N GLY A 226 5.43 11.84 4.73
CA GLY A 226 6.28 11.73 3.54
C GLY A 226 5.65 10.90 2.41
N VAL A 227 4.33 10.90 2.35
CA VAL A 227 3.53 10.30 1.27
C VAL A 227 3.41 11.29 0.12
N VAL A 228 3.46 10.82 -1.11
CA VAL A 228 3.14 11.61 -2.29
C VAL A 228 1.62 11.76 -2.35
N TRP A 229 1.14 12.98 -2.29
CA TRP A 229 -0.27 13.30 -2.33
C TRP A 229 -0.78 13.46 -3.76
N PHE A 230 -2.08 13.36 -3.95
CA PHE A 230 -2.70 13.64 -5.23
C PHE A 230 -2.38 15.09 -5.65
N GLY A 231 -2.03 15.25 -6.93
CA GLY A 231 -1.52 16.53 -7.47
C GLY A 231 0.00 16.72 -7.34
N GLU A 232 0.70 15.93 -6.52
CA GLU A 232 2.16 16.00 -6.41
C GLU A 232 2.87 15.10 -7.42
N SER A 233 4.08 15.49 -7.78
CA SER A 233 4.96 14.69 -8.63
C SER A 233 5.53 13.49 -7.86
N LEU A 234 5.64 12.35 -8.52
CA LEU A 234 6.36 11.20 -7.97
C LEU A 234 7.87 11.51 -7.81
N PRO A 235 8.59 10.78 -6.94
CA PRO A 235 10.02 11.01 -6.71
C PRO A 235 10.84 10.85 -8.01
N LEU A 236 11.34 11.95 -8.56
CA LEU A 236 12.04 11.98 -9.86
C LEU A 236 13.22 11.01 -9.92
N ARG A 237 14.02 10.92 -8.85
CA ARG A 237 15.15 9.99 -8.78
C ARG A 237 14.70 8.53 -8.93
N THR A 238 13.56 8.18 -8.36
CA THR A 238 12.97 6.85 -8.46
C THR A 238 12.50 6.59 -9.88
N LEU A 239 11.80 7.55 -10.49
CA LEU A 239 11.35 7.44 -11.87
C LEU A 239 12.53 7.30 -12.84
N ASP A 240 13.55 8.13 -12.71
CA ASP A 240 14.78 8.07 -13.50
C ASP A 240 15.48 6.71 -13.42
N TYR A 241 15.58 6.15 -12.21
CA TYR A 241 16.16 4.82 -12.01
C TYR A 241 15.36 3.75 -12.75
N ILE A 242 14.03 3.75 -12.59
CA ILE A 242 13.14 2.77 -13.21
C ILE A 242 13.17 2.90 -14.74
N ASP A 243 13.13 4.12 -15.28
CA ASP A 243 13.16 4.35 -16.72
C ASP A 243 14.52 3.95 -17.32
N LYS A 244 15.62 4.20 -16.64
CA LYS A 244 16.96 3.69 -17.00
C LYS A 244 17.01 2.17 -16.92
N TRP A 245 16.44 1.57 -15.89
CA TRP A 245 16.36 0.11 -15.77
C TRP A 245 15.55 -0.47 -16.94
N LEU A 246 14.39 0.07 -17.28
CA LEU A 246 13.55 -0.36 -18.41
C LEU A 246 14.25 -0.19 -19.74
N SER A 247 15.00 0.91 -19.97
CA SER A 247 15.66 1.21 -21.23
C SER A 247 16.88 0.33 -21.52
N LYS A 248 17.47 -0.28 -20.49
CA LYS A 248 18.73 -1.02 -20.60
C LYS A 248 18.61 -2.30 -21.44
N ASP A 249 17.47 -2.99 -21.38
CA ASP A 249 17.26 -4.29 -22.03
C ASP A 249 15.77 -4.61 -22.13
N THR A 250 15.42 -5.72 -22.81
CA THR A 250 14.05 -6.25 -22.81
C THR A 250 13.61 -6.67 -21.42
N VAL A 251 12.30 -6.63 -21.17
CA VAL A 251 11.66 -7.11 -19.94
C VAL A 251 10.86 -8.37 -20.28
N ASP A 252 11.06 -9.44 -19.54
CA ASP A 252 10.37 -10.69 -19.82
C ASP A 252 8.95 -10.70 -19.25
N LEU A 253 8.77 -10.21 -18.03
CA LEU A 253 7.51 -10.31 -17.30
C LEU A 253 7.26 -9.09 -16.44
N ILE A 254 6.02 -8.61 -16.44
CA ILE A 254 5.51 -7.73 -15.41
C ILE A 254 4.40 -8.42 -14.61
N LEU A 255 4.57 -8.46 -13.28
CA LEU A 255 3.57 -8.90 -12.31
C LEU A 255 2.78 -7.67 -11.84
N VAL A 256 1.47 -7.65 -12.03
CA VAL A 256 0.58 -6.57 -11.60
C VAL A 256 -0.29 -7.11 -10.47
N ILE A 257 -0.03 -6.68 -9.24
CA ILE A 257 -0.59 -7.33 -8.05
C ILE A 257 -1.39 -6.34 -7.21
N GLY A 258 -2.70 -6.61 -7.05
CA GLY A 258 -3.58 -5.86 -6.15
C GLY A 258 -3.71 -4.37 -6.49
N THR A 259 -3.61 -4.00 -7.75
CA THR A 259 -3.80 -2.62 -8.21
C THR A 259 -4.88 -2.55 -9.27
N SER A 260 -5.62 -1.45 -9.27
CA SER A 260 -6.59 -1.13 -10.33
C SER A 260 -5.95 -0.75 -11.65
N SER A 261 -4.65 -0.44 -11.62
CA SER A 261 -3.94 0.14 -12.78
C SER A 261 -4.60 1.41 -13.34
N GLN A 262 -5.20 2.23 -12.45
CA GLN A 262 -5.88 3.48 -12.82
C GLN A 262 -5.15 4.74 -12.30
N VAL A 263 -4.23 4.58 -11.35
CA VAL A 263 -3.49 5.70 -10.74
C VAL A 263 -2.23 5.97 -11.56
N TYR A 264 -2.23 7.05 -12.31
CA TYR A 264 -1.09 7.50 -13.09
C TYR A 264 -0.20 8.45 -12.27
N PRO A 265 1.13 8.47 -12.54
CA PRO A 265 1.86 7.76 -13.61
C PRO A 265 2.23 6.30 -13.30
N ALA A 266 1.96 5.79 -12.10
CA ALA A 266 2.36 4.42 -11.70
C ALA A 266 1.78 3.34 -12.63
N ALA A 267 0.51 3.44 -13.00
CA ALA A 267 -0.15 2.50 -13.91
C ALA A 267 0.53 2.42 -15.29
N GLY A 268 1.12 3.51 -15.77
CA GLY A 268 1.82 3.56 -17.05
C GLY A 268 3.07 2.65 -17.15
N TYR A 269 3.57 2.13 -16.02
CA TYR A 269 4.67 1.18 -16.05
C TYR A 269 4.29 -0.19 -16.63
N VAL A 270 3.01 -0.55 -16.64
CA VAL A 270 2.52 -1.75 -17.34
C VAL A 270 2.77 -1.60 -18.85
N ASP A 271 2.39 -0.46 -19.44
CA ASP A 271 2.56 -0.19 -20.85
C ASP A 271 4.04 -0.03 -21.23
N LYS A 272 4.82 0.66 -20.37
CA LYS A 272 6.27 0.80 -20.54
C LYS A 272 6.97 -0.56 -20.55
N ALA A 273 6.62 -1.48 -19.66
CA ALA A 273 7.17 -2.84 -19.62
C ALA A 273 6.75 -3.65 -20.83
N ARG A 274 5.49 -3.56 -21.25
CA ARG A 274 4.95 -4.22 -22.43
C ARG A 274 5.66 -3.74 -23.72
N ALA A 275 5.92 -2.44 -23.84
CA ALA A 275 6.70 -1.87 -24.94
C ALA A 275 8.15 -2.40 -24.99
N ARG A 276 8.64 -2.93 -23.86
CA ARG A 276 9.95 -3.60 -23.77
C ARG A 276 9.89 -5.12 -23.93
N GLY A 277 8.75 -5.67 -24.36
CA GLY A 277 8.54 -7.08 -24.64
C GLY A 277 7.91 -7.90 -23.52
N ALA A 278 7.61 -7.30 -22.37
CA ALA A 278 7.06 -8.02 -21.23
C ALA A 278 5.70 -8.64 -21.53
N ARG A 279 5.51 -9.89 -21.11
CA ARG A 279 4.19 -10.45 -20.88
C ARG A 279 3.66 -9.98 -19.54
N VAL A 280 2.34 -9.92 -19.41
CA VAL A 280 1.66 -9.40 -18.20
C VAL A 280 1.02 -10.55 -17.44
N ALA A 281 1.23 -10.59 -16.13
CA ALA A 281 0.48 -11.47 -15.25
C ALA A 281 -0.18 -10.63 -14.14
N VAL A 282 -1.50 -10.62 -14.13
CA VAL A 282 -2.31 -9.86 -13.17
C VAL A 282 -2.78 -10.80 -12.06
N VAL A 283 -2.63 -10.36 -10.81
CA VAL A 283 -3.24 -10.98 -9.63
C VAL A 283 -4.18 -9.96 -8.99
N ASN A 284 -5.49 -10.19 -9.09
CA ASN A 284 -6.48 -9.28 -8.52
C ASN A 284 -7.78 -10.01 -8.18
N MET A 285 -8.59 -9.40 -7.30
CA MET A 285 -9.93 -9.88 -6.97
C MET A 285 -10.93 -9.62 -8.09
N ASP A 286 -10.82 -8.47 -8.75
CA ASP A 286 -11.71 -8.06 -9.84
C ASP A 286 -11.03 -8.27 -11.21
N ARG A 287 -11.69 -9.03 -12.08
CA ARG A 287 -11.20 -9.33 -13.43
C ARG A 287 -11.20 -8.11 -14.36
N ASN A 288 -11.92 -7.06 -14.01
CA ASN A 288 -11.94 -5.81 -14.77
C ASN A 288 -10.71 -4.93 -14.50
N ASP A 289 -9.92 -5.25 -13.47
CA ASP A 289 -8.72 -4.50 -13.07
C ASP A 289 -7.48 -4.93 -13.87
N VAL A 290 -7.54 -4.78 -15.18
CA VAL A 290 -6.45 -5.18 -16.09
C VAL A 290 -5.68 -4.00 -16.70
N GLY A 291 -6.04 -2.77 -16.29
CA GLY A 291 -5.45 -1.55 -16.84
C GLY A 291 -5.97 -1.20 -18.23
N SER A 292 -5.51 -0.05 -18.76
CA SER A 292 -6.00 0.52 -20.03
C SER A 292 -5.67 -0.34 -21.25
N SER A 293 -4.53 -1.02 -21.25
CA SER A 293 -4.07 -1.88 -22.37
C SER A 293 -4.75 -3.25 -22.40
N GLY A 294 -5.52 -3.61 -21.36
CA GLY A 294 -6.12 -4.94 -21.25
C GLY A 294 -5.10 -6.08 -21.23
N LEU A 295 -5.58 -7.31 -21.45
CA LEU A 295 -4.77 -8.50 -21.54
C LEU A 295 -4.85 -9.10 -22.96
N THR A 296 -3.75 -9.67 -23.42
CA THR A 296 -3.68 -10.44 -24.66
C THR A 296 -3.79 -11.93 -24.37
N SER A 297 -3.95 -12.76 -25.41
CA SER A 297 -3.96 -14.24 -25.28
C SER A 297 -2.63 -14.83 -24.73
N ARG A 298 -1.57 -14.03 -24.67
CA ARG A 298 -0.26 -14.46 -24.13
C ARG A 298 -0.10 -14.10 -22.65
N ASP A 299 -1.01 -13.32 -22.07
CA ASP A 299 -0.95 -12.83 -20.69
C ASP A 299 -1.76 -13.74 -19.75
N TRP A 300 -1.64 -13.53 -18.45
CA TRP A 300 -2.35 -14.30 -17.45
C TRP A 300 -3.15 -13.40 -16.52
N PHE A 301 -4.30 -13.91 -16.09
CA PHE A 301 -5.08 -13.32 -15.01
C PHE A 301 -5.37 -14.38 -13.95
N PHE A 302 -4.82 -14.17 -12.77
CA PHE A 302 -5.06 -15.00 -11.60
C PHE A 302 -6.03 -14.29 -10.67
N GLN A 303 -7.28 -14.74 -10.68
CA GLN A 303 -8.31 -14.13 -9.84
C GLN A 303 -8.23 -14.66 -8.42
N GLY A 304 -8.08 -13.78 -7.44
CA GLY A 304 -8.10 -14.12 -6.03
C GLY A 304 -7.21 -13.23 -5.17
N ASP A 305 -7.17 -13.59 -3.90
CA ASP A 305 -6.37 -12.92 -2.89
C ASP A 305 -4.87 -13.03 -3.19
N ALA A 306 -4.18 -11.89 -3.20
CA ALA A 306 -2.75 -11.85 -3.50
C ALA A 306 -1.92 -12.64 -2.47
N GLY A 307 -2.32 -12.64 -1.19
CA GLY A 307 -1.66 -13.40 -0.12
C GLY A 307 -1.70 -14.92 -0.33
N VAL A 308 -2.66 -15.40 -1.13
CA VAL A 308 -2.82 -16.81 -1.50
C VAL A 308 -2.20 -17.10 -2.86
N ILE A 309 -2.53 -16.29 -3.87
CA ILE A 309 -2.16 -16.55 -5.27
C ILE A 309 -0.67 -16.34 -5.52
N VAL A 310 -0.08 -15.23 -5.04
CA VAL A 310 1.32 -14.88 -5.35
C VAL A 310 2.30 -15.96 -4.84
N PRO A 311 2.19 -16.48 -3.60
CA PRO A 311 3.04 -17.59 -3.18
C PRO A 311 2.93 -18.82 -4.08
N GLN A 312 1.71 -19.18 -4.52
CA GLN A 312 1.47 -20.36 -5.36
C GLN A 312 2.12 -20.23 -6.75
N ILE A 313 1.92 -19.11 -7.43
CA ILE A 313 2.48 -18.91 -8.78
C ILE A 313 4.00 -18.75 -8.77
N LEU A 314 4.59 -18.27 -7.68
CA LEU A 314 6.04 -18.09 -7.55
C LEU A 314 6.75 -19.32 -6.95
N GLU A 315 6.04 -20.23 -6.27
CA GLU A 315 6.63 -21.41 -5.60
C GLU A 315 7.61 -22.22 -6.49
N PRO A 316 7.33 -22.44 -7.80
CA PRO A 316 8.24 -23.21 -8.67
C PRO A 316 9.62 -22.60 -8.83
N VAL A 317 9.77 -21.28 -8.59
CA VAL A 317 11.05 -20.56 -8.71
C VAL A 317 11.65 -20.27 -7.34
N ILE A 318 10.80 -19.88 -6.35
CA ILE A 318 11.29 -19.46 -5.05
C ILE A 318 11.30 -20.58 -4.01
N GLY A 319 10.54 -21.67 -4.22
CA GLY A 319 10.23 -22.68 -3.19
C GLY A 319 9.15 -22.17 -2.22
N LYS A 320 8.74 -23.04 -1.29
CA LYS A 320 7.68 -22.71 -0.30
C LYS A 320 8.00 -21.48 0.55
N VAL A 321 6.97 -20.69 0.84
CA VAL A 321 7.00 -19.49 1.69
C VAL A 321 6.15 -19.73 2.93
#